data_0729cd331600f97a76ae4901ceb071f2
#
_entry.id   0729cd331600f97a76ae4901ceb071f2
#
_cell.length_a   1.000
_cell.length_b   1.000
_cell.length_c   1.000
_cell.angle_alpha   90.00
_cell.angle_beta   90.00
_cell.angle_gamma   90.00
#
_symmetry.space_group_name_H-M   'P 1'
#
loop_
_entity.id
_entity.type
_entity.pdbx_description
1 polymer ?
#
loop_
_entity_poly.entity_id
_entity_poly.type
_entity_poly.pdbx_seq_one_letter_code
_entity_poly.pdbx_strand_id
1 'polypeptide(L)'
;MDDRLQQTLLRFDQYNGADPNLFSWQGETCPQELFLAQKLHGWVLKLAPDAPEPLILASRCQHIGRWEIARKSYPEGRIGYLTWRKALARHHAGIAQDILRDAGYPQDVIERVAAIVMKQGIKQDADVQTMENALCLVFLQFQYEDFHPAHGEKIVDILKKSLLKMDAAGHQWALTLPYSPAGMAHIDKALAA
;
A
#
# COMPACT_ATOMS: atom_id res chain seq x y z
N MET A 1 0.95 15.99 -18.28
CA MET A 1 0.84 15.79 -16.83
C MET A 1 1.27 17.10 -16.18
N ASP A 2 0.50 17.64 -15.23
CA ASP A 2 0.79 18.94 -14.62
C ASP A 2 2.16 18.89 -13.93
N ASP A 3 2.98 19.95 -14.12
CA ASP A 3 4.33 20.05 -13.53
C ASP A 3 4.28 19.95 -12.00
N ARG A 4 3.23 20.53 -11.36
CA ARG A 4 2.99 20.43 -9.92
C ARG A 4 2.83 18.99 -9.45
N LEU A 5 2.05 18.17 -10.18
CA LEU A 5 1.85 16.76 -9.83
C LEU A 5 3.19 16.00 -9.87
N GLN A 6 3.97 16.16 -10.95
CA GLN A 6 5.27 15.49 -11.07
C GLN A 6 6.25 15.89 -9.95
N GLN A 7 6.34 17.18 -9.65
CA GLN A 7 7.21 17.68 -8.58
C GLN A 7 6.77 17.14 -7.21
N THR A 8 5.47 17.02 -6.97
CA THR A 8 4.95 16.48 -5.70
C THR A 8 5.23 14.98 -5.57
N LEU A 9 5.05 14.20 -6.63
CA LEU A 9 5.43 12.78 -6.65
C LEU A 9 6.93 12.59 -6.38
N LEU A 10 7.79 13.45 -6.93
CA LEU A 10 9.22 13.44 -6.63
C LEU A 10 9.53 13.77 -5.16
N ARG A 11 8.79 14.69 -4.53
CA ARG A 11 8.94 14.97 -3.10
C ARG A 11 8.57 13.75 -2.23
N PHE A 12 7.50 13.04 -2.57
CA PHE A 12 7.16 11.78 -1.90
C PHE A 12 8.26 10.73 -2.09
N ASP A 13 8.82 10.61 -3.29
CA ASP A 13 9.93 9.69 -3.56
C ASP A 13 11.20 10.07 -2.79
N GLN A 14 11.54 11.34 -2.70
CA GLN A 14 12.66 11.83 -1.88
C GLN A 14 12.48 11.47 -0.41
N TYR A 15 11.26 11.64 0.12
CA TYR A 15 10.97 11.26 1.50
C TYR A 15 11.12 9.74 1.69
N ASN A 16 10.47 8.93 0.85
CA ASN A 16 10.55 7.47 0.90
C ASN A 16 11.97 6.95 0.63
N GLY A 17 12.78 7.69 -0.11
CA GLY A 17 14.19 7.40 -0.36
C GLY A 17 15.09 7.50 0.88
N ALA A 18 14.61 8.13 1.96
CA ALA A 18 15.30 8.17 3.25
C ALA A 18 15.01 6.96 4.16
N ASP A 19 14.19 5.99 3.72
CA ASP A 19 13.93 4.76 4.47
C ASP A 19 15.24 3.98 4.70
N PRO A 20 15.65 3.73 5.95
CA PRO A 20 16.86 2.96 6.25
C PRO A 20 16.71 1.46 5.98
N ASN A 21 15.48 0.98 5.82
CA ASN A 21 15.25 -0.41 5.48
C ASN A 21 15.42 -0.61 3.97
N LEU A 22 16.07 -1.69 3.59
CA LEU A 22 16.33 -2.02 2.19
C LEU A 22 15.42 -3.16 1.74
N PHE A 23 15.02 -3.10 0.49
CA PHE A 23 14.27 -4.15 -0.20
C PHE A 23 15.05 -4.57 -1.44
N SER A 24 15.22 -5.88 -1.64
CA SER A 24 15.91 -6.44 -2.81
C SER A 24 14.91 -7.14 -3.73
N TRP A 25 14.94 -6.80 -5.00
CA TRP A 25 14.09 -7.39 -6.02
C TRP A 25 14.86 -7.54 -7.33
N GLN A 26 14.91 -8.77 -7.86
CA GLN A 26 15.59 -9.08 -9.14
C GLN A 26 17.04 -8.61 -9.23
N GLY A 27 17.75 -8.66 -8.10
CA GLY A 27 19.18 -8.26 -8.02
C GLY A 27 19.41 -6.77 -7.75
N GLU A 28 18.39 -5.95 -7.75
CA GLU A 28 18.48 -4.55 -7.35
C GLU A 28 18.08 -4.36 -5.90
N THR A 29 18.74 -3.44 -5.20
CA THR A 29 18.45 -3.11 -3.79
C THR A 29 18.24 -1.61 -3.66
N CYS A 30 17.13 -1.23 -3.02
CA CYS A 30 16.77 0.18 -2.82
C CYS A 30 15.98 0.37 -1.52
N PRO A 31 15.73 1.61 -1.06
CA PRO A 31 14.89 1.89 0.09
C PRO A 31 13.51 1.25 -0.05
N GLN A 32 13.09 0.52 1.00
CA GLN A 32 11.91 -0.35 0.93
C GLN A 32 10.62 0.42 0.61
N GLU A 33 10.36 1.52 1.32
CA GLU A 33 9.10 2.26 1.10
C GLU A 33 9.12 3.02 -0.23
N LEU A 34 10.30 3.40 -0.76
CA LEU A 34 10.42 3.95 -2.12
C LEU A 34 10.01 2.90 -3.16
N PHE A 35 10.58 1.69 -3.09
CA PHE A 35 10.23 0.60 -3.99
C PHE A 35 8.74 0.30 -3.96
N LEU A 36 8.20 0.06 -2.76
CA LEU A 36 6.79 -0.32 -2.59
C LEU A 36 5.83 0.78 -3.03
N ALA A 37 6.15 2.07 -2.80
CA ALA A 37 5.35 3.21 -3.26
C ALA A 37 5.33 3.30 -4.79
N GLN A 38 6.46 3.08 -5.46
CA GLN A 38 6.52 3.06 -6.92
C GLN A 38 5.71 1.91 -7.52
N LYS A 39 5.77 0.72 -6.92
CA LYS A 39 4.98 -0.45 -7.38
C LYS A 39 3.49 -0.24 -7.10
N LEU A 40 3.14 0.36 -5.97
CA LEU A 40 1.75 0.71 -5.64
C LEU A 40 1.17 1.70 -6.65
N HIS A 41 1.91 2.74 -6.98
CA HIS A 41 1.52 3.70 -8.03
C HIS A 41 1.28 3.00 -9.37
N GLY A 42 2.18 2.12 -9.79
CA GLY A 42 2.01 1.34 -11.02
C GLY A 42 0.74 0.49 -11.02
N TRP A 43 0.40 -0.14 -9.88
CA TRP A 43 -0.83 -0.92 -9.74
C TRP A 43 -2.08 -0.03 -9.74
N VAL A 44 -2.05 1.14 -9.11
CA VAL A 44 -3.19 2.08 -9.14
C VAL A 44 -3.47 2.51 -10.58
N LEU A 45 -2.46 2.90 -11.36
CA LEU A 45 -2.63 3.28 -12.77
C LEU A 45 -3.10 2.12 -13.65
N LYS A 46 -2.74 0.88 -13.31
CA LYS A 46 -3.19 -0.32 -14.03
C LYS A 46 -4.65 -0.66 -13.73
N LEU A 47 -5.08 -0.48 -12.49
CA LEU A 47 -6.46 -0.72 -12.05
C LEU A 47 -7.41 0.40 -12.47
N ALA A 48 -6.93 1.63 -12.49
CA ALA A 48 -7.67 2.83 -12.86
C ALA A 48 -6.80 3.71 -13.78
N PRO A 49 -6.81 3.46 -15.11
CA PRO A 49 -6.03 4.27 -16.06
C PRO A 49 -6.37 5.76 -16.03
N ASP A 50 -7.63 6.09 -15.72
CA ASP A 50 -8.14 7.45 -15.58
C ASP A 50 -8.24 7.88 -14.10
N ALA A 51 -7.35 7.39 -13.23
CA ALA A 51 -7.34 7.70 -11.82
C ALA A 51 -7.34 9.22 -11.56
N PRO A 52 -8.20 9.73 -10.68
CA PRO A 52 -8.20 11.14 -10.32
C PRO A 52 -6.89 11.51 -9.58
N GLU A 53 -6.48 12.77 -9.71
CA GLU A 53 -5.23 13.27 -9.15
C GLU A 53 -5.03 12.94 -7.66
N PRO A 54 -6.06 13.04 -6.78
CA PRO A 54 -5.91 12.63 -5.37
C PRO A 54 -5.55 11.16 -5.19
N LEU A 55 -6.08 10.26 -6.02
CA LEU A 55 -5.72 8.83 -5.96
C LEU A 55 -4.30 8.59 -6.45
N ILE A 56 -3.88 9.28 -7.50
CA ILE A 56 -2.50 9.25 -8.01
C ILE A 56 -1.52 9.70 -6.91
N LEU A 57 -1.79 10.82 -6.25
CA LEU A 57 -0.99 11.34 -5.15
C LEU A 57 -0.96 10.36 -3.97
N ALA A 58 -2.12 9.87 -3.54
CA ALA A 58 -2.23 8.93 -2.43
C ALA A 58 -1.42 7.64 -2.66
N SER A 59 -1.36 7.16 -3.90
CA SER A 59 -0.62 5.94 -4.25
C SER A 59 0.88 6.03 -3.96
N ARG A 60 1.46 7.24 -4.00
CA ARG A 60 2.89 7.46 -3.76
C ARG A 60 3.24 7.73 -2.30
N CYS A 61 2.26 8.13 -1.48
CA CYS A 61 2.44 8.47 -0.07
C CYS A 61 1.69 7.55 0.92
N GLN A 62 1.09 6.45 0.45
CA GLN A 62 0.26 5.55 1.27
C GLN A 62 0.95 5.03 2.54
N HIS A 63 2.25 4.82 2.48
CA HIS A 63 3.06 4.33 3.60
C HIS A 63 4.28 5.24 3.89
N ILE A 64 4.23 6.50 3.48
CA ILE A 64 5.31 7.47 3.64
C ILE A 64 5.73 7.60 5.11
N GLY A 65 7.03 7.54 5.38
CA GLY A 65 7.55 7.64 6.76
C GLY A 65 7.22 6.43 7.65
N ARG A 66 6.86 5.26 7.08
CA ARG A 66 6.48 4.07 7.83
C ARG A 66 7.51 3.63 8.87
N TRP A 67 8.80 3.77 8.57
CA TRP A 67 9.91 3.37 9.43
C TRP A 67 10.06 4.22 10.70
N GLU A 68 9.47 5.41 10.73
CA GLU A 68 9.58 6.36 11.83
C GLU A 68 8.78 5.93 13.07
N ILE A 69 7.75 5.09 12.87
CA ILE A 69 6.94 4.53 13.96
C ILE A 69 7.10 3.02 14.01
N ALA A 70 8.08 2.56 14.77
CA ALA A 70 8.39 1.15 14.88
C ALA A 70 7.28 0.35 15.57
N ARG A 71 6.96 -0.86 15.05
CA ARG A 71 5.97 -1.76 15.67
C ARG A 71 6.31 -2.09 17.13
N LYS A 72 7.58 -2.26 17.45
CA LYS A 72 8.08 -2.56 18.80
C LYS A 72 7.82 -1.48 19.84
N SER A 73 7.45 -0.27 19.42
CA SER A 73 7.08 0.83 20.31
C SER A 73 5.64 0.70 20.85
N TYR A 74 4.91 -0.32 20.43
CA TYR A 74 3.54 -0.60 20.86
C TYR A 74 3.44 -1.99 21.48
N PRO A 75 2.50 -2.21 22.42
CA PRO A 75 2.31 -3.51 23.08
C PRO A 75 2.11 -4.65 22.07
N GLU A 76 2.48 -5.85 22.47
CA GLU A 76 2.20 -7.05 21.71
C GLU A 76 0.69 -7.35 21.66
N GLY A 77 0.32 -8.28 20.76
CA GLY A 77 -1.05 -8.72 20.57
C GLY A 77 -1.90 -7.80 19.69
N ARG A 78 -3.18 -8.19 19.55
CA ARG A 78 -4.11 -7.58 18.59
C ARG A 78 -4.38 -6.10 18.85
N ILE A 79 -4.58 -5.74 20.11
CA ILE A 79 -4.92 -4.34 20.49
C ILE A 79 -3.74 -3.43 20.15
N GLY A 80 -2.52 -3.78 20.58
CA GLY A 80 -1.33 -2.99 20.29
C GLY A 80 -1.05 -2.90 18.78
N TYR A 81 -1.30 -3.97 18.01
CA TYR A 81 -1.19 -3.96 16.57
C TYR A 81 -2.17 -2.99 15.92
N LEU A 82 -3.44 -3.01 16.32
CA LEU A 82 -4.46 -2.12 15.75
C LEU A 82 -4.19 -0.65 16.12
N THR A 83 -3.72 -0.39 17.34
CA THR A 83 -3.33 0.95 17.78
C THR A 83 -2.16 1.49 16.96
N TRP A 84 -1.11 0.67 16.77
CA TRP A 84 0.01 1.00 15.91
C TRP A 84 -0.42 1.28 14.45
N ARG A 85 -1.27 0.42 13.87
CA ARG A 85 -1.80 0.64 12.51
C ARG A 85 -2.55 1.95 12.37
N LYS A 86 -3.35 2.33 13.38
CA LYS A 86 -4.09 3.59 13.40
C LYS A 86 -3.14 4.79 13.53
N ALA A 87 -2.10 4.68 14.37
CA ALA A 87 -1.08 5.73 14.50
C ALA A 87 -0.31 5.92 13.18
N LEU A 88 0.10 4.82 12.54
CA LEU A 88 0.75 4.86 11.22
C LEU A 88 -0.11 5.56 10.17
N ALA A 89 -1.39 5.20 10.05
CA ALA A 89 -2.26 5.82 9.04
C ALA A 89 -2.36 7.34 9.22
N ARG A 90 -2.45 7.83 10.48
CA ARG A 90 -2.44 9.26 10.79
C ARG A 90 -1.09 9.90 10.47
N HIS A 91 -0.01 9.23 10.76
CA HIS A 91 1.35 9.70 10.49
C HIS A 91 1.58 9.88 8.98
N HIS A 92 1.25 8.86 8.19
CA HIS A 92 1.34 8.93 6.73
C HIS A 92 0.49 10.09 6.17
N ALA A 93 -0.76 10.21 6.63
CA ALA A 93 -1.64 11.29 6.20
C ALA A 93 -1.08 12.67 6.59
N GLY A 94 -0.49 12.83 7.78
CA GLY A 94 0.13 14.07 8.23
C GLY A 94 1.28 14.51 7.34
N ILE A 95 2.25 13.61 7.08
CA ILE A 95 3.38 13.91 6.18
C ILE A 95 2.87 14.28 4.78
N ALA A 96 1.91 13.50 4.26
CA ALA A 96 1.34 13.77 2.94
C ALA A 96 0.67 15.15 2.87
N GLN A 97 -0.12 15.51 3.89
CA GLN A 97 -0.79 16.82 3.99
C GLN A 97 0.21 17.98 4.03
N ASP A 98 1.32 17.84 4.75
CA ASP A 98 2.34 18.90 4.84
C ASP A 98 3.01 19.08 3.47
N ILE A 99 3.43 18.02 2.80
CA ILE A 99 4.04 18.09 1.46
C ILE A 99 3.06 18.68 0.43
N LEU A 100 1.78 18.30 0.48
CA LEU A 100 0.75 18.82 -0.42
C LEU A 100 0.47 20.31 -0.19
N ARG A 101 0.43 20.73 1.08
CA ARG A 101 0.25 22.14 1.44
C ARG A 101 1.40 23.00 0.93
N ASP A 102 2.64 22.52 1.11
CA ASP A 102 3.84 23.20 0.61
C ASP A 102 3.91 23.22 -0.93
N ALA A 103 3.29 22.25 -1.59
CA ALA A 103 3.16 22.22 -3.05
C ALA A 103 1.99 23.08 -3.58
N GLY A 104 1.24 23.75 -2.70
CA GLY A 104 0.15 24.65 -3.07
C GLY A 104 -1.12 23.94 -3.55
N TYR A 105 -1.39 22.72 -3.06
CA TYR A 105 -2.67 22.05 -3.33
C TYR A 105 -3.80 22.70 -2.53
N PRO A 106 -5.01 22.77 -3.11
CA PRO A 106 -6.19 23.25 -2.39
C PRO A 106 -6.61 22.26 -1.29
N GLN A 107 -7.30 22.77 -0.28
CA GLN A 107 -7.62 22.03 0.94
C GLN A 107 -8.45 20.77 0.69
N ASP A 108 -9.39 20.82 -0.25
CA ASP A 108 -10.25 19.69 -0.63
C ASP A 108 -9.42 18.51 -1.22
N VAL A 109 -8.41 18.79 -2.04
CA VAL A 109 -7.48 17.78 -2.55
C VAL A 109 -6.64 17.19 -1.42
N ILE A 110 -6.13 18.01 -0.50
CA ILE A 110 -5.35 17.57 0.65
C ILE A 110 -6.18 16.63 1.54
N GLU A 111 -7.42 17.01 1.83
CA GLU A 111 -8.36 16.20 2.62
C GLU A 111 -8.72 14.88 1.92
N ARG A 112 -8.91 14.94 0.59
CA ARG A 112 -9.21 13.74 -0.20
C ARG A 112 -8.05 12.75 -0.19
N VAL A 113 -6.81 13.21 -0.39
CA VAL A 113 -5.61 12.36 -0.28
C VAL A 113 -5.51 11.74 1.11
N ALA A 114 -5.69 12.52 2.16
CA ALA A 114 -5.66 12.03 3.53
C ALA A 114 -6.74 10.96 3.80
N ALA A 115 -7.96 11.14 3.28
CA ALA A 115 -9.05 10.18 3.40
C ALA A 115 -8.70 8.84 2.75
N ILE A 116 -8.09 8.86 1.54
CA ILE A 116 -7.63 7.66 0.84
C ILE A 116 -6.49 6.98 1.63
N VAL A 117 -5.48 7.72 2.07
CA VAL A 117 -4.36 7.20 2.87
C VAL A 117 -4.85 6.56 4.17
N MET A 118 -5.84 7.15 4.83
CA MET A 118 -6.46 6.61 6.04
C MET A 118 -7.49 5.50 5.75
N LYS A 119 -7.73 5.18 4.48
CA LYS A 119 -8.67 4.14 4.03
C LYS A 119 -10.10 4.37 4.51
N GLN A 120 -10.55 5.60 4.49
CA GLN A 120 -11.93 5.95 4.87
C GLN A 120 -12.90 5.51 3.78
N GLY A 121 -13.94 4.77 4.17
CA GLY A 121 -14.97 4.31 3.23
C GLY A 121 -14.60 3.10 2.37
N ILE A 122 -13.73 2.20 2.83
CA ILE A 122 -13.47 0.92 2.13
C ILE A 122 -14.80 0.27 1.73
N LYS A 123 -14.88 -0.24 0.48
CA LYS A 123 -16.06 -0.85 -0.17
C LYS A 123 -17.21 0.11 -0.50
N GLN A 124 -17.13 1.36 -0.10
CA GLN A 124 -18.14 2.39 -0.41
C GLN A 124 -17.57 3.46 -1.35
N ASP A 125 -16.27 3.69 -1.29
CA ASP A 125 -15.52 4.67 -2.07
C ASP A 125 -14.64 3.96 -3.10
N ALA A 126 -14.85 4.27 -4.37
CA ALA A 126 -14.16 3.60 -5.48
C ALA A 126 -12.63 3.81 -5.46
N ASP A 127 -12.15 5.02 -5.11
CA ASP A 127 -10.72 5.30 -5.05
C ASP A 127 -10.05 4.57 -3.89
N VAL A 128 -10.72 4.52 -2.72
CA VAL A 128 -10.24 3.79 -1.54
C VAL A 128 -10.24 2.28 -1.83
N GLN A 129 -11.23 1.77 -2.55
CA GLN A 129 -11.26 0.36 -2.97
C GLN A 129 -10.15 0.05 -3.98
N THR A 130 -9.91 0.92 -4.96
CA THR A 130 -8.80 0.78 -5.90
C THR A 130 -7.45 0.76 -5.18
N MET A 131 -7.26 1.66 -4.21
CA MET A 131 -6.06 1.68 -3.36
C MET A 131 -5.89 0.37 -2.57
N GLU A 132 -6.96 -0.18 -1.99
CA GLU A 132 -6.89 -1.44 -1.24
C GLU A 132 -6.57 -2.63 -2.14
N ASN A 133 -7.17 -2.70 -3.34
CA ASN A 133 -6.81 -3.69 -4.36
C ASN A 133 -5.32 -3.59 -4.71
N ALA A 134 -4.83 -2.40 -5.01
CA ALA A 134 -3.43 -2.15 -5.38
C ALA A 134 -2.46 -2.57 -4.25
N LEU A 135 -2.79 -2.26 -2.99
CA LEU A 135 -2.00 -2.67 -1.83
C LEU A 135 -1.91 -4.18 -1.67
N CYS A 136 -3.03 -4.88 -1.86
CA CYS A 136 -3.03 -6.34 -1.81
C CYS A 136 -2.21 -6.93 -2.96
N LEU A 137 -2.30 -6.36 -4.17
CA LEU A 137 -1.53 -6.82 -5.33
C LEU A 137 -0.02 -6.56 -5.15
N VAL A 138 0.38 -5.43 -4.57
CA VAL A 138 1.79 -5.17 -4.22
C VAL A 138 2.30 -6.23 -3.24
N PHE A 139 1.54 -6.53 -2.19
CA PHE A 139 1.92 -7.60 -1.25
C PHE A 139 2.05 -8.95 -1.96
N LEU A 140 1.06 -9.34 -2.75
CA LEU A 140 1.02 -10.63 -3.44
C LEU A 140 2.16 -10.78 -4.46
N GLN A 141 2.50 -9.70 -5.19
CA GLN A 141 3.50 -9.76 -6.25
C GLN A 141 4.94 -9.66 -5.75
N PHE A 142 5.20 -8.81 -4.73
CA PHE A 142 6.57 -8.44 -4.37
C PHE A 142 7.02 -8.95 -2.99
N GLN A 143 6.09 -9.38 -2.13
CA GLN A 143 6.43 -9.76 -0.76
C GLN A 143 5.98 -11.17 -0.40
N TYR A 144 4.95 -11.69 -1.06
CA TYR A 144 4.26 -12.90 -0.64
C TYR A 144 5.15 -14.15 -0.70
N GLU A 145 5.95 -14.32 -1.76
CA GLU A 145 6.80 -15.51 -1.93
C GLU A 145 7.86 -15.63 -0.83
N ASP A 146 8.41 -14.51 -0.37
CA ASP A 146 9.34 -14.49 0.77
C ASP A 146 8.63 -14.57 2.13
N PHE A 147 7.37 -14.14 2.16
CA PHE A 147 6.58 -14.06 3.39
C PHE A 147 5.94 -15.39 3.79
N HIS A 148 5.37 -16.13 2.84
CA HIS A 148 4.56 -17.30 3.15
C HIS A 148 5.33 -18.44 3.83
N PRO A 149 6.63 -18.74 3.53
CA PRO A 149 7.35 -19.83 4.18
C PRO A 149 7.51 -19.65 5.69
N ALA A 150 7.60 -18.40 6.14
CA ALA A 150 7.79 -18.05 7.56
C ALA A 150 6.49 -18.13 8.40
N HIS A 151 5.31 -18.34 7.76
CA HIS A 151 4.02 -18.21 8.44
C HIS A 151 3.24 -19.52 8.55
N GLY A 152 3.71 -20.62 7.95
CA GLY A 152 3.09 -21.94 8.02
C GLY A 152 1.58 -21.90 7.70
N GLU A 153 0.77 -22.61 8.47
CA GLU A 153 -0.69 -22.67 8.26
C GLU A 153 -1.42 -21.32 8.44
N LYS A 154 -0.84 -20.36 9.19
CA LYS A 154 -1.42 -19.03 9.39
C LYS A 154 -1.50 -18.22 8.11
N ILE A 155 -0.72 -18.60 7.08
CA ILE A 155 -0.72 -17.90 5.80
C ILE A 155 -2.09 -17.90 5.11
N VAL A 156 -2.83 -19.00 5.21
CA VAL A 156 -4.18 -19.12 4.61
C VAL A 156 -5.13 -18.08 5.22
N ASP A 157 -5.11 -17.91 6.54
CA ASP A 157 -5.92 -16.89 7.22
C ASP A 157 -5.52 -15.46 6.85
N ILE A 158 -4.21 -15.21 6.65
CA ILE A 158 -3.70 -13.90 6.22
C ILE A 158 -4.15 -13.60 4.80
N LEU A 159 -4.03 -14.56 3.89
CA LEU A 159 -4.49 -14.45 2.51
C LEU A 159 -6.01 -14.24 2.44
N LYS A 160 -6.80 -15.05 3.16
CA LYS A 160 -8.25 -14.88 3.24
C LYS A 160 -8.65 -13.46 3.63
N LYS A 161 -8.01 -12.90 4.67
CA LYS A 161 -8.25 -11.51 5.10
C LYS A 161 -7.85 -10.49 4.04
N SER A 162 -6.80 -10.75 3.28
CA SER A 162 -6.37 -9.88 2.18
C SER A 162 -7.33 -9.95 1.01
N LEU A 163 -7.72 -11.15 0.59
CA LEU A 163 -8.68 -11.37 -0.49
C LEU A 163 -10.06 -10.78 -0.18
N LEU A 164 -10.54 -10.91 1.08
CA LEU A 164 -11.82 -10.34 1.50
C LEU A 164 -11.87 -8.80 1.41
N LYS A 165 -10.73 -8.13 1.40
CA LYS A 165 -10.68 -6.67 1.22
C LYS A 165 -10.73 -6.24 -0.24
N MET A 166 -10.36 -7.13 -1.15
CA MET A 166 -10.35 -6.88 -2.58
C MET A 166 -11.78 -7.01 -3.15
N ASP A 167 -12.00 -6.38 -4.28
CA ASP A 167 -13.18 -6.60 -5.11
C ASP A 167 -12.86 -7.57 -6.29
N ALA A 168 -13.82 -7.75 -7.20
CA ALA A 168 -13.68 -8.65 -8.35
C ALA A 168 -12.50 -8.27 -9.26
N ALA A 169 -12.24 -6.98 -9.47
CA ALA A 169 -11.12 -6.53 -10.30
C ALA A 169 -9.78 -6.88 -9.65
N GLY A 170 -9.65 -6.66 -8.35
CA GLY A 170 -8.47 -7.06 -7.59
C GLY A 170 -8.23 -8.56 -7.62
N HIS A 171 -9.28 -9.37 -7.45
CA HIS A 171 -9.18 -10.83 -7.53
C HIS A 171 -8.72 -11.32 -8.91
N GLN A 172 -9.26 -10.75 -10.00
CA GLN A 172 -8.85 -11.10 -11.35
C GLN A 172 -7.35 -10.90 -11.54
N TRP A 173 -6.82 -9.75 -11.13
CA TRP A 173 -5.39 -9.48 -11.21
C TRP A 173 -4.55 -10.38 -10.29
N ALA A 174 -5.00 -10.65 -9.08
CA ALA A 174 -4.30 -11.53 -8.15
C ALA A 174 -4.06 -12.92 -8.75
N LEU A 175 -5.05 -13.48 -9.46
CA LEU A 175 -4.95 -14.80 -10.09
C LEU A 175 -4.03 -14.84 -11.33
N THR A 176 -3.60 -13.70 -11.85
CA THR A 176 -2.65 -13.63 -12.98
C THR A 176 -1.19 -13.52 -12.55
N LEU A 177 -0.93 -13.35 -11.25
CA LEU A 177 0.43 -13.20 -10.74
C LEU A 177 1.18 -14.54 -10.77
N PRO A 178 2.51 -14.51 -11.00
CA PRO A 178 3.32 -15.72 -11.03
C PRO A 178 3.63 -16.17 -9.60
N TYR A 179 2.94 -17.20 -9.13
CA TYR A 179 3.19 -17.82 -7.84
C TYR A 179 4.00 -19.12 -7.99
N SER A 180 4.76 -19.46 -6.95
CA SER A 180 5.28 -20.82 -6.80
C SER A 180 4.12 -21.82 -6.64
N PRO A 181 4.33 -23.13 -6.92
CA PRO A 181 3.31 -24.15 -6.67
C PRO A 181 2.79 -24.15 -5.21
N ALA A 182 3.67 -23.90 -4.25
CA ALA A 182 3.31 -23.80 -2.84
C ALA A 182 2.50 -22.53 -2.53
N GLY A 183 2.92 -21.40 -3.09
CA GLY A 183 2.20 -20.13 -2.98
C GLY A 183 0.79 -20.22 -3.54
N MET A 184 0.63 -20.79 -4.75
CA MET A 184 -0.67 -20.98 -5.38
C MET A 184 -1.59 -21.89 -4.57
N ALA A 185 -1.07 -23.00 -4.03
CA ALA A 185 -1.85 -23.91 -3.18
C ALA A 185 -2.44 -23.22 -1.93
N HIS A 186 -1.74 -22.24 -1.36
CA HIS A 186 -2.28 -21.45 -0.24
C HIS A 186 -3.36 -20.47 -0.69
N ILE A 187 -3.22 -19.88 -1.88
CA ILE A 187 -4.23 -18.98 -2.46
C ILE A 187 -5.51 -19.74 -2.75
N ASP A 188 -5.42 -20.94 -3.37
CA ASP A 188 -6.56 -21.79 -3.65
C ASP A 188 -7.31 -22.17 -2.37
N LYS A 189 -6.58 -22.55 -1.30
CA LYS A 189 -7.17 -22.81 0.02
C LYS A 189 -7.86 -21.57 0.61
N ALA A 190 -7.29 -20.40 0.43
CA ALA A 190 -7.87 -19.16 0.97
C ALA A 190 -9.14 -18.74 0.22
N LEU A 191 -9.23 -19.04 -1.07
CA LEU A 191 -10.43 -18.78 -1.89
C LEU A 191 -11.54 -19.80 -1.66
N ALA A 192 -11.21 -21.05 -1.30
CA ALA A 192 -12.17 -22.11 -1.03
C ALA A 192 -12.77 -22.09 0.38
N ALA A 193 -12.23 -21.29 1.28
CA ALA A 193 -12.61 -21.19 2.70
C ALA A 193 -13.48 -19.97 3.00
#